data_057b60d3369cde077e14c5312344da11
#
_entry.id   057b60d3369cde077e14c5312344da11
#
_cell.length_a   1.000
_cell.length_b   1.000
_cell.length_c   1.000
_cell.angle_alpha   90.00
_cell.angle_beta   90.00
_cell.angle_gamma   90.00
#
_symmetry.space_group_name_H-M   'P 1'
#
loop_
_entity.id
_entity.type
_entity.pdbx_description
1 polymer ?
#
loop_
_entity_poly.entity_id
_entity_poly.type
_entity_poly.pdbx_seq_one_letter_code
_entity_poly.pdbx_strand_id
1 'polypeptide(L)'
;KQRAIKALEEVGLKEQIHKKPNQLSGGQMQRVAIARALVNNPDIILADEPTGALDTKTSVQVMEILKKISKDKLIIMVTHNPELAEKYSSRIIKILDGKITDDSDPIEHQKEEKQPDTKKRRTSMKFLTALRLSLNNLMTKKGRTILTSFAGSIGIIGIALILAISTGVQNYINKVEEDTLSSYPITIEESTVDMSSLMQSMSGENTDNTENKEEGKAYSADIMNDMITTLSNKKQSNNLKELKKYLDDGDNEITKNSNSIKYGYDININLYRANTDDGIVRVNPSTVMNAFGMGDMIEAQNNSAMSSVFGSSMMTNTDVCFEMLDNQQLLESQYDLVKGSWPKQYNEVVLVLKEDGRIDDYTLYSLGLKDQSELKDKWKAVENGEKLDENQESISYSYDDLLNLQFKLLLNSDYYQKQNGLWINKEDDDNYLKEKINNAETIKIVGIIKQNEQSAVSTSVTSGIGYTKQLKEYVVEKSNDAQIVKEQKENKDVNVFSGLKFPTDEDTSTMENLTAEQRMAMSKLSSEEIAQMMETYSANKD
;
A
#
# COMPACT_ATOMS: atom_id res chain seq x y z
N LYS A 1 -18.48 -3.08 62.24
CA LYS A 1 -17.74 -3.98 63.11
C LYS A 1 -18.24 -3.85 64.56
N GLN A 2 -18.33 -2.66 65.16
CA GLN A 2 -18.79 -2.44 66.55
C GLN A 2 -20.21 -3.00 66.80
N ARG A 3 -21.17 -2.76 65.89
CA ARG A 3 -22.57 -3.32 66.00
C ARG A 3 -22.57 -4.84 66.03
N ALA A 4 -21.72 -5.49 65.23
CA ALA A 4 -21.64 -6.95 65.18
C ALA A 4 -21.05 -7.51 66.51
N ILE A 5 -20.03 -6.83 67.07
CA ILE A 5 -19.48 -7.20 68.36
C ILE A 5 -20.54 -7.12 69.43
N LYS A 6 -21.28 -5.99 69.50
CA LYS A 6 -22.36 -5.79 70.48
C LYS A 6 -23.43 -6.87 70.36
N ALA A 7 -23.88 -7.19 69.16
CA ALA A 7 -24.89 -8.23 68.91
C ALA A 7 -24.39 -9.64 69.35
N LEU A 8 -23.09 -9.95 69.16
CA LEU A 8 -22.50 -11.18 69.65
C LEU A 8 -22.38 -11.20 71.19
N GLU A 9 -22.12 -10.10 71.84
CA GLU A 9 -22.12 -9.97 73.28
C GLU A 9 -23.51 -10.16 73.87
N GLU A 10 -24.57 -9.62 73.23
CA GLU A 10 -25.96 -9.76 73.64
C GLU A 10 -26.43 -11.23 73.64
N VAL A 11 -25.91 -12.06 72.73
CA VAL A 11 -26.22 -13.50 72.69
C VAL A 11 -25.21 -14.39 73.45
N GLY A 12 -24.34 -13.77 74.25
CA GLY A 12 -23.37 -14.49 75.11
C GLY A 12 -22.21 -15.16 74.34
N LEU A 13 -21.77 -14.57 73.24
CA LEU A 13 -20.68 -15.07 72.43
C LEU A 13 -19.44 -14.14 72.39
N LYS A 14 -19.24 -13.33 73.42
CA LYS A 14 -18.08 -12.40 73.54
C LYS A 14 -16.73 -13.07 73.29
N GLU A 15 -16.49 -14.20 73.90
CA GLU A 15 -15.25 -14.93 73.79
C GLU A 15 -15.06 -15.68 72.45
N GLN A 16 -16.10 -15.75 71.66
CA GLN A 16 -16.11 -16.52 70.40
C GLN A 16 -15.96 -15.59 69.17
N ILE A 17 -15.77 -14.28 69.34
CA ILE A 17 -15.77 -13.27 68.26
C ILE A 17 -14.71 -13.55 67.19
N HIS A 18 -13.61 -14.22 67.53
CA HIS A 18 -12.51 -14.52 66.60
C HIS A 18 -12.55 -15.91 66.00
N LYS A 19 -13.52 -16.76 66.39
CA LYS A 19 -13.66 -18.08 65.85
C LYS A 19 -14.32 -18.10 64.47
N LYS A 20 -13.88 -19.03 63.64
CA LYS A 20 -14.50 -19.30 62.35
C LYS A 20 -15.75 -20.17 62.51
N PRO A 21 -16.73 -20.13 61.61
CA PRO A 21 -17.98 -20.93 61.71
C PRO A 21 -17.74 -22.44 61.96
N ASN A 22 -16.76 -23.03 61.37
CA ASN A 22 -16.40 -24.45 61.55
C ASN A 22 -15.81 -24.81 62.90
N GLN A 23 -15.55 -23.80 63.74
CA GLN A 23 -15.01 -23.97 65.11
C GLN A 23 -16.07 -23.78 66.18
N LEU A 24 -17.31 -23.55 65.79
CA LEU A 24 -18.44 -23.30 66.67
C LEU A 24 -19.32 -24.55 66.80
N SER A 25 -19.86 -24.80 68.00
CA SER A 25 -20.90 -25.81 68.17
C SER A 25 -22.24 -25.43 67.52
N GLY A 26 -23.17 -26.38 67.31
CA GLY A 26 -24.46 -26.11 66.71
C GLY A 26 -25.23 -24.99 67.42
N GLY A 27 -25.27 -25.01 68.73
CA GLY A 27 -25.92 -23.97 69.54
C GLY A 27 -25.18 -22.61 69.50
N GLN A 28 -23.86 -22.61 69.36
CA GLN A 28 -23.10 -21.35 69.12
C GLN A 28 -23.40 -20.78 67.75
N MET A 29 -23.50 -21.62 66.69
CA MET A 29 -23.90 -21.20 65.35
C MET A 29 -25.30 -20.58 65.32
N GLN A 30 -26.25 -21.18 66.05
CA GLN A 30 -27.60 -20.66 66.15
C GLN A 30 -27.62 -19.28 66.86
N ARG A 31 -26.83 -19.11 67.91
CA ARG A 31 -26.68 -17.79 68.59
C ARG A 31 -26.02 -16.77 67.67
N VAL A 32 -25.07 -17.17 66.83
CA VAL A 32 -24.54 -16.28 65.78
C VAL A 32 -25.62 -15.89 64.77
N ALA A 33 -26.51 -16.80 64.40
CA ALA A 33 -27.64 -16.45 63.52
C ALA A 33 -28.58 -15.43 64.16
N ILE A 34 -28.87 -15.57 65.47
CA ILE A 34 -29.63 -14.57 66.23
C ILE A 34 -28.91 -13.24 66.28
N ALA A 35 -27.62 -13.23 66.58
CA ALA A 35 -26.80 -12.03 66.57
C ALA A 35 -26.82 -11.33 65.21
N ARG A 36 -26.75 -12.11 64.12
CA ARG A 36 -26.82 -11.58 62.75
C ARG A 36 -28.18 -10.87 62.49
N ALA A 37 -29.25 -11.40 63.01
CA ALA A 37 -30.58 -10.76 62.89
C ALA A 37 -30.63 -9.43 63.71
N LEU A 38 -29.97 -9.36 64.84
CA LEU A 38 -29.92 -8.18 65.73
C LEU A 38 -29.06 -7.03 65.25
N VAL A 39 -28.05 -7.28 64.39
CA VAL A 39 -27.08 -6.27 63.93
C VAL A 39 -27.71 -4.99 63.37
N ASN A 40 -28.84 -5.16 62.63
CA ASN A 40 -29.58 -4.04 62.03
C ASN A 40 -30.64 -3.43 62.95
N ASN A 41 -30.70 -3.88 64.18
CA ASN A 41 -31.66 -3.41 65.17
C ASN A 41 -33.11 -3.43 64.66
N PRO A 42 -33.65 -4.60 64.20
CA PRO A 42 -35.00 -4.70 63.67
C PRO A 42 -36.03 -4.57 64.79
N ASP A 43 -37.23 -4.11 64.44
CA ASP A 43 -38.39 -4.10 65.34
C ASP A 43 -39.05 -5.48 65.46
N ILE A 44 -38.94 -6.29 64.38
CA ILE A 44 -39.54 -7.63 64.28
C ILE A 44 -38.45 -8.65 63.91
N ILE A 45 -38.43 -9.77 64.62
CA ILE A 45 -37.53 -10.90 64.34
C ILE A 45 -38.39 -12.10 63.98
N LEU A 46 -38.11 -12.71 62.84
CA LEU A 46 -38.71 -13.95 62.40
C LEU A 46 -37.77 -15.12 62.72
N ALA A 47 -38.24 -16.09 63.47
CA ALA A 47 -37.47 -17.26 63.89
C ALA A 47 -38.20 -18.52 63.40
N ASP A 48 -37.61 -19.19 62.40
CA ASP A 48 -38.12 -20.45 61.83
C ASP A 48 -37.33 -21.59 62.46
N GLU A 49 -38.02 -22.43 63.23
CA GLU A 49 -37.47 -23.56 63.99
C GLU A 49 -36.14 -23.30 64.71
N PRO A 50 -36.04 -22.29 65.57
CA PRO A 50 -34.75 -21.87 66.13
C PRO A 50 -34.08 -22.94 67.01
N THR A 51 -34.73 -24.01 67.35
CA THR A 51 -34.24 -25.10 68.19
C THR A 51 -34.20 -26.45 67.50
N GLY A 52 -34.58 -26.51 66.21
CA GLY A 52 -34.82 -27.79 65.48
C GLY A 52 -33.61 -28.74 65.35
N ALA A 53 -32.40 -28.25 65.49
CA ALA A 53 -31.17 -29.04 65.34
C ALA A 53 -30.32 -29.07 66.62
N LEU A 54 -30.90 -28.78 67.79
CA LEU A 54 -30.20 -28.59 69.04
C LEU A 54 -30.62 -29.61 70.10
N ASP A 55 -29.69 -29.96 70.97
CA ASP A 55 -30.00 -30.70 72.20
C ASP A 55 -30.89 -29.89 73.12
N THR A 56 -31.59 -30.57 74.04
CA THR A 56 -32.59 -29.95 74.94
C THR A 56 -31.99 -28.82 75.81
N LYS A 57 -30.77 -28.99 76.29
CA LYS A 57 -30.11 -27.96 77.13
C LYS A 57 -29.76 -26.70 76.30
N THR A 58 -29.27 -26.88 75.10
CA THR A 58 -28.92 -25.77 74.21
C THR A 58 -30.19 -25.08 73.67
N SER A 59 -31.24 -25.84 73.41
CA SER A 59 -32.58 -25.32 73.00
C SER A 59 -33.13 -24.36 74.05
N VAL A 60 -33.05 -24.73 75.34
CA VAL A 60 -33.46 -23.86 76.45
C VAL A 60 -32.66 -22.57 76.48
N GLN A 61 -31.33 -22.64 76.31
CA GLN A 61 -30.48 -21.44 76.27
C GLN A 61 -30.83 -20.49 75.10
N VAL A 62 -31.12 -21.03 73.92
CA VAL A 62 -31.56 -20.22 72.77
C VAL A 62 -32.90 -19.57 73.04
N MET A 63 -33.85 -20.32 73.63
CA MET A 63 -35.18 -19.78 73.97
C MET A 63 -35.12 -18.68 75.05
N GLU A 64 -34.22 -18.82 76.05
CA GLU A 64 -34.00 -17.76 77.05
C GLU A 64 -33.42 -16.48 76.43
N ILE A 65 -32.52 -16.61 75.48
CA ILE A 65 -32.02 -15.45 74.72
C ILE A 65 -33.15 -14.78 73.95
N LEU A 66 -33.96 -15.54 73.22
CA LEU A 66 -35.10 -15.00 72.48
C LEU A 66 -36.10 -14.34 73.44
N LYS A 67 -36.41 -14.96 74.59
CA LYS A 67 -37.25 -14.37 75.64
C LYS A 67 -36.71 -13.04 76.19
N LYS A 68 -35.40 -12.95 76.35
CA LYS A 68 -34.77 -11.69 76.75
C LYS A 68 -34.92 -10.60 75.68
N ILE A 69 -34.74 -10.94 74.41
CA ILE A 69 -34.86 -10.01 73.28
C ILE A 69 -36.35 -9.62 73.08
N SER A 70 -37.30 -10.49 73.38
CA SER A 70 -38.74 -10.23 73.20
C SER A 70 -39.27 -9.12 74.12
N LYS A 71 -38.50 -8.66 75.10
CA LYS A 71 -38.88 -7.50 75.94
C LYS A 71 -38.91 -6.20 75.14
N ASP A 72 -38.00 -6.05 74.13
CA ASP A 72 -37.84 -4.83 73.35
C ASP A 72 -38.24 -5.01 71.87
N LYS A 73 -38.48 -6.24 71.41
CA LYS A 73 -38.71 -6.56 70.00
C LYS A 73 -39.80 -7.61 69.83
N LEU A 74 -40.61 -7.49 68.80
CA LEU A 74 -41.56 -8.50 68.44
C LEU A 74 -40.83 -9.70 67.84
N ILE A 75 -41.03 -10.91 68.43
CA ILE A 75 -40.51 -12.16 67.88
C ILE A 75 -41.69 -12.99 67.43
N ILE A 76 -41.67 -13.34 66.15
CA ILE A 76 -42.61 -14.30 65.54
C ILE A 76 -41.82 -15.58 65.30
N MET A 77 -42.19 -16.64 66.01
CA MET A 77 -41.50 -17.92 65.96
C MET A 77 -42.42 -19.00 65.35
N VAL A 78 -41.89 -19.77 64.42
CA VAL A 78 -42.51 -21.00 63.93
C VAL A 78 -41.77 -22.16 64.61
N THR A 79 -42.49 -23.07 65.21
CA THR A 79 -41.93 -24.26 65.85
C THR A 79 -42.96 -25.42 65.81
N HIS A 80 -42.45 -26.65 65.76
CA HIS A 80 -43.19 -27.87 65.90
C HIS A 80 -43.12 -28.45 67.33
N ASN A 81 -42.37 -27.75 68.24
CA ASN A 81 -42.28 -28.18 69.63
C ASN A 81 -43.26 -27.42 70.53
N PRO A 82 -44.37 -28.06 70.97
CA PRO A 82 -45.41 -27.44 71.74
C PRO A 82 -44.97 -27.02 73.13
N GLU A 83 -44.12 -27.81 73.79
CA GLU A 83 -43.59 -27.50 75.14
C GLU A 83 -42.81 -26.19 75.20
N LEU A 84 -41.97 -25.96 74.19
CA LEU A 84 -41.22 -24.71 74.11
C LEU A 84 -42.10 -23.53 73.75
N ALA A 85 -43.12 -23.75 72.88
CA ALA A 85 -44.08 -22.73 72.57
C ALA A 85 -44.87 -22.29 73.77
N GLU A 86 -45.43 -23.22 74.56
CA GLU A 86 -46.23 -22.95 75.77
C GLU A 86 -45.37 -22.23 76.84
N LYS A 87 -44.16 -22.63 77.05
CA LYS A 87 -43.26 -22.06 78.09
C LYS A 87 -42.76 -20.65 77.80
N TYR A 88 -42.50 -20.35 76.51
CA TYR A 88 -41.77 -19.13 76.16
C TYR A 88 -42.60 -18.08 75.39
N SER A 89 -43.70 -18.47 74.74
CA SER A 89 -44.51 -17.53 73.95
C SER A 89 -45.56 -16.81 74.81
N SER A 90 -45.91 -15.61 74.43
CA SER A 90 -47.00 -14.82 75.00
C SER A 90 -48.36 -15.11 74.26
N ARG A 91 -48.30 -15.47 73.01
CA ARG A 91 -49.47 -15.84 72.18
C ARG A 91 -49.04 -17.01 71.27
N ILE A 92 -49.95 -17.97 71.14
CA ILE A 92 -49.75 -19.17 70.35
C ILE A 92 -50.87 -19.26 69.32
N ILE A 93 -50.54 -19.36 68.06
CA ILE A 93 -51.44 -19.56 66.93
C ILE A 93 -51.16 -20.98 66.39
N LYS A 94 -52.09 -21.88 66.48
CA LYS A 94 -51.97 -23.24 65.94
C LYS A 94 -52.48 -23.26 64.49
N ILE A 95 -51.64 -23.77 63.63
CA ILE A 95 -51.97 -23.91 62.19
C ILE A 95 -51.92 -25.36 61.81
N LEU A 96 -52.98 -25.85 61.19
CA LEU A 96 -53.09 -27.19 60.59
C LEU A 96 -53.58 -27.06 59.16
N ASP A 97 -52.92 -27.69 58.24
CA ASP A 97 -53.25 -27.64 56.79
C ASP A 97 -53.51 -26.22 56.24
N GLY A 98 -52.71 -25.28 56.67
CA GLY A 98 -52.74 -23.86 56.24
C GLY A 98 -53.95 -23.09 56.82
N LYS A 99 -54.71 -23.66 57.79
CA LYS A 99 -55.80 -22.98 58.50
C LYS A 99 -55.47 -22.79 59.96
N ILE A 100 -55.79 -21.62 60.50
CA ILE A 100 -55.70 -21.37 61.94
C ILE A 100 -56.79 -22.22 62.64
N THR A 101 -56.31 -23.09 63.54
CA THR A 101 -57.22 -23.99 64.32
C THR A 101 -57.41 -23.50 65.73
N ASP A 102 -56.45 -22.75 66.30
CA ASP A 102 -56.53 -22.24 67.64
C ASP A 102 -55.65 -20.96 67.78
N ASP A 103 -56.10 -20.03 68.61
CA ASP A 103 -55.36 -18.80 68.90
C ASP A 103 -55.54 -18.47 70.41
N SER A 104 -54.48 -18.49 71.18
CA SER A 104 -54.50 -18.31 72.63
C SER A 104 -54.92 -16.91 73.08
N ASP A 105 -54.82 -15.92 72.22
CA ASP A 105 -55.15 -14.53 72.53
C ASP A 105 -55.69 -13.83 71.27
N PRO A 106 -56.95 -14.19 70.81
CA PRO A 106 -57.50 -13.63 69.59
C PRO A 106 -57.77 -12.14 69.73
N ILE A 107 -57.36 -11.36 68.76
CA ILE A 107 -57.62 -9.94 68.68
C ILE A 107 -59.02 -9.74 68.09
N GLU A 108 -59.97 -9.18 68.89
CA GLU A 108 -61.23 -8.69 68.38
C GLU A 108 -61.01 -7.55 67.38
N HIS A 109 -61.47 -7.74 66.14
CA HIS A 109 -61.30 -6.75 65.05
C HIS A 109 -61.99 -5.43 65.44
N GLN A 110 -61.25 -4.44 65.94
CA GLN A 110 -61.70 -3.06 65.87
C GLN A 110 -61.61 -2.61 64.41
N LYS A 111 -62.71 -1.98 63.91
CA LYS A 111 -62.82 -1.49 62.52
C LYS A 111 -61.61 -0.67 62.15
N GLU A 112 -60.91 -1.08 61.13
CA GLU A 112 -59.81 -0.38 60.55
C GLU A 112 -60.23 1.05 60.16
N GLU A 113 -59.72 2.08 60.85
CA GLU A 113 -59.63 3.41 60.30
C GLU A 113 -58.60 3.35 59.14
N LYS A 114 -59.02 3.73 57.93
CA LYS A 114 -58.18 3.82 56.76
C LYS A 114 -57.03 4.77 57.04
N GLN A 115 -55.83 4.26 57.32
CA GLN A 115 -54.62 5.04 57.36
C GLN A 115 -54.31 5.61 55.96
N PRO A 116 -53.86 6.85 55.81
CA PRO A 116 -53.52 7.45 54.51
C PRO A 116 -52.40 6.68 53.82
N ASP A 117 -52.61 6.50 52.54
CA ASP A 117 -51.76 5.79 51.60
C ASP A 117 -50.28 6.30 51.69
N THR A 118 -49.50 5.70 52.54
CA THR A 118 -48.04 5.96 52.56
C THR A 118 -47.45 5.34 51.31
N LYS A 119 -47.01 6.18 50.38
CA LYS A 119 -46.32 5.78 49.14
C LYS A 119 -45.30 4.67 49.45
N LYS A 120 -45.62 3.45 49.07
CA LYS A 120 -44.69 2.31 49.15
C LYS A 120 -43.39 2.68 48.44
N ARG A 121 -42.34 3.00 49.16
CA ARG A 121 -41.00 3.18 48.60
C ARG A 121 -40.65 1.88 47.91
N ARG A 122 -40.65 1.88 46.57
CA ARG A 122 -40.08 0.77 45.79
C ARG A 122 -38.59 0.72 46.12
N THR A 123 -38.16 -0.30 46.82
CA THR A 123 -36.77 -0.58 47.08
C THR A 123 -36.11 -0.96 45.73
N SER A 124 -35.35 -0.07 45.12
CA SER A 124 -34.60 -0.35 43.96
C SER A 124 -33.12 -0.50 44.30
N MET A 125 -32.51 -1.58 43.86
CA MET A 125 -31.10 -1.81 44.01
C MET A 125 -30.32 -0.92 43.01
N LYS A 126 -29.31 -0.20 43.48
CA LYS A 126 -28.42 0.57 42.55
C LYS A 126 -27.76 -0.38 41.56
N PHE A 127 -27.69 0.00 40.29
CA PHE A 127 -27.12 -0.81 39.23
C PHE A 127 -25.71 -1.37 39.56
N LEU A 128 -24.82 -0.54 40.10
CA LEU A 128 -23.49 -0.96 40.56
C LEU A 128 -23.50 -2.01 41.67
N THR A 129 -24.51 -1.97 42.56
CA THR A 129 -24.68 -2.99 43.61
C THR A 129 -25.18 -4.31 43.01
N ALA A 130 -26.11 -4.25 42.05
CA ALA A 130 -26.56 -5.41 41.32
C ALA A 130 -25.44 -6.08 40.51
N LEU A 131 -24.65 -5.26 39.81
CA LEU A 131 -23.49 -5.72 39.04
C LEU A 131 -22.41 -6.39 39.93
N ARG A 132 -22.09 -5.77 41.08
CA ARG A 132 -21.13 -6.34 42.06
C ARG A 132 -21.63 -7.65 42.65
N LEU A 133 -22.94 -7.75 42.96
CA LEU A 133 -23.55 -8.99 43.48
C LEU A 133 -23.54 -10.10 42.41
N SER A 134 -23.86 -9.77 41.17
CA SER A 134 -23.79 -10.68 40.03
C SER A 134 -22.34 -11.18 39.81
N LEU A 135 -21.36 -10.27 39.81
CA LEU A 135 -19.96 -10.63 39.68
C LEU A 135 -19.50 -11.55 40.82
N ASN A 136 -19.86 -11.21 42.08
CA ASN A 136 -19.57 -12.08 43.24
C ASN A 136 -20.18 -13.49 43.09
N ASN A 137 -21.42 -13.58 42.62
CA ASN A 137 -22.04 -14.87 42.37
C ASN A 137 -21.31 -15.69 41.28
N LEU A 138 -20.91 -15.02 40.18
CA LEU A 138 -20.10 -15.67 39.16
C LEU A 138 -18.76 -16.16 39.70
N MET A 139 -18.15 -15.38 40.62
CA MET A 139 -16.87 -15.72 41.25
C MET A 139 -16.94 -16.81 42.32
N THR A 140 -18.13 -17.16 42.82
CA THR A 140 -18.28 -18.29 43.77
C THR A 140 -18.00 -19.64 43.11
N LYS A 141 -18.25 -19.77 41.81
CA LYS A 141 -18.02 -21.00 41.03
C LYS A 141 -17.03 -20.74 39.90
N LYS A 142 -15.84 -20.23 40.22
CA LYS A 142 -14.82 -19.75 39.28
C LYS A 142 -14.52 -20.73 38.15
N GLY A 143 -14.31 -22.02 38.46
CA GLY A 143 -13.98 -23.04 37.46
C GLY A 143 -15.08 -23.19 36.38
N ARG A 144 -16.35 -23.26 36.81
CA ARG A 144 -17.49 -23.39 35.87
C ARG A 144 -17.64 -22.13 35.03
N THR A 145 -17.54 -20.95 35.66
CA THR A 145 -17.68 -19.66 34.96
C THR A 145 -16.59 -19.47 33.93
N ILE A 146 -15.33 -19.79 34.26
CA ILE A 146 -14.20 -19.71 33.31
C ILE A 146 -14.42 -20.70 32.15
N LEU A 147 -14.80 -21.94 32.45
CA LEU A 147 -15.01 -22.96 31.42
C LEU A 147 -16.11 -22.58 30.43
N THR A 148 -17.27 -22.10 30.95
CA THR A 148 -18.37 -21.68 30.09
C THR A 148 -18.06 -20.42 29.29
N SER A 149 -17.35 -19.45 29.89
CA SER A 149 -16.89 -18.25 29.18
C SER A 149 -15.87 -18.59 28.09
N PHE A 150 -14.93 -19.50 28.39
CA PHE A 150 -13.95 -19.97 27.42
C PHE A 150 -14.63 -20.71 26.26
N ALA A 151 -15.54 -21.63 26.56
CA ALA A 151 -16.31 -22.32 25.52
C ALA A 151 -17.12 -21.37 24.63
N GLY A 152 -17.75 -20.35 25.21
CA GLY A 152 -18.48 -19.32 24.45
C GLY A 152 -17.56 -18.39 23.65
N SER A 153 -16.37 -18.09 24.16
CA SER A 153 -15.43 -17.19 23.48
C SER A 153 -14.73 -17.83 22.29
N ILE A 154 -14.59 -19.17 22.25
CA ILE A 154 -13.92 -19.89 21.13
C ILE A 154 -14.60 -19.54 19.80
N GLY A 155 -15.94 -19.54 19.75
CA GLY A 155 -16.68 -19.18 18.55
C GLY A 155 -16.43 -17.74 18.10
N ILE A 156 -16.43 -16.80 19.04
CA ILE A 156 -16.18 -15.38 18.76
C ILE A 156 -14.74 -15.16 18.30
N ILE A 157 -13.79 -15.80 18.99
CA ILE A 157 -12.36 -15.72 18.61
C ILE A 157 -12.16 -16.32 17.21
N GLY A 158 -12.78 -17.45 16.92
CA GLY A 158 -12.69 -18.08 15.60
C GLY A 158 -13.23 -17.19 14.49
N ILE A 159 -14.40 -16.60 14.67
CA ILE A 159 -14.97 -15.66 13.70
C ILE A 159 -14.08 -14.40 13.56
N ALA A 160 -13.62 -13.82 14.68
CA ALA A 160 -12.77 -12.66 14.66
C ALA A 160 -11.44 -12.93 13.95
N LEU A 161 -10.84 -14.12 14.18
CA LEU A 161 -9.60 -14.54 13.51
C LEU A 161 -9.82 -14.69 12.00
N ILE A 162 -10.91 -15.36 11.58
CA ILE A 162 -11.22 -15.53 10.16
C ILE A 162 -11.44 -14.17 9.50
N LEU A 163 -12.19 -13.27 10.12
CA LEU A 163 -12.43 -11.93 9.59
C LEU A 163 -11.13 -11.11 9.52
N ALA A 164 -10.28 -11.18 10.56
CA ALA A 164 -9.00 -10.48 10.56
C ALA A 164 -8.06 -10.98 9.46
N ILE A 165 -7.96 -12.32 9.30
CA ILE A 165 -7.16 -12.92 8.23
C ILE A 165 -7.74 -12.57 6.87
N SER A 166 -9.06 -12.69 6.68
CA SER A 166 -9.73 -12.35 5.42
C SER A 166 -9.49 -10.90 5.03
N THR A 167 -9.67 -9.97 5.97
CA THR A 167 -9.41 -8.54 5.72
C THR A 167 -7.93 -8.28 5.45
N GLY A 168 -7.03 -8.93 6.19
CA GLY A 168 -5.59 -8.80 5.98
C GLY A 168 -5.16 -9.30 4.60
N VAL A 169 -5.67 -10.47 4.19
CA VAL A 169 -5.40 -11.03 2.85
C VAL A 169 -5.98 -10.13 1.76
N GLN A 170 -7.21 -9.65 1.93
CA GLN A 170 -7.82 -8.74 0.95
C GLN A 170 -7.01 -7.44 0.79
N ASN A 171 -6.60 -6.83 1.90
CA ASN A 171 -5.75 -5.63 1.86
C ASN A 171 -4.39 -5.91 1.20
N TYR A 172 -3.81 -7.08 1.46
CA TYR A 172 -2.56 -7.49 0.81
C TYR A 172 -2.76 -7.69 -0.70
N ILE A 173 -3.84 -8.37 -1.13
CA ILE A 173 -4.15 -8.55 -2.55
C ILE A 173 -4.36 -7.19 -3.23
N ASN A 174 -5.16 -6.32 -2.64
CA ASN A 174 -5.39 -4.98 -3.20
C ASN A 174 -4.08 -4.19 -3.33
N LYS A 175 -3.19 -4.29 -2.34
CA LYS A 175 -1.87 -3.64 -2.41
C LYS A 175 -1.00 -4.22 -3.52
N VAL A 176 -0.92 -5.55 -3.64
CA VAL A 176 -0.18 -6.23 -4.73
C VAL A 176 -0.74 -5.85 -6.10
N GLU A 177 -2.06 -5.80 -6.22
CA GLU A 177 -2.74 -5.40 -7.46
C GLU A 177 -2.43 -3.93 -7.82
N GLU A 178 -2.51 -3.00 -6.86
CA GLU A 178 -2.17 -1.60 -7.05
C GLU A 178 -0.69 -1.40 -7.44
N ASP A 179 0.23 -2.05 -6.73
CA ASP A 179 1.65 -2.01 -7.03
C ASP A 179 1.95 -2.61 -8.42
N THR A 180 1.29 -3.73 -8.77
CA THR A 180 1.46 -4.38 -10.07
C THR A 180 0.95 -3.49 -11.21
N LEU A 181 -0.25 -2.93 -11.09
CA LEU A 181 -0.83 -2.05 -12.11
C LEU A 181 -0.02 -0.77 -12.30
N SER A 182 0.62 -0.25 -11.24
CA SER A 182 1.49 0.91 -11.35
C SER A 182 2.83 0.58 -12.03
N SER A 183 3.31 -0.66 -11.89
CA SER A 183 4.57 -1.13 -12.51
C SER A 183 4.39 -1.61 -13.95
N TYR A 184 3.22 -2.14 -14.28
CA TYR A 184 2.86 -2.63 -15.62
C TYR A 184 1.60 -1.92 -16.13
N PRO A 185 1.72 -0.64 -16.51
CA PRO A 185 0.58 0.14 -16.97
C PRO A 185 0.04 -0.40 -18.30
N ILE A 186 -1.25 -0.16 -18.55
CA ILE A 186 -1.83 -0.36 -19.88
C ILE A 186 -1.26 0.71 -20.81
N THR A 187 -0.54 0.30 -21.85
CA THR A 187 0.05 1.20 -22.83
C THR A 187 -0.77 1.22 -24.09
N ILE A 188 -1.07 2.41 -24.60
CA ILE A 188 -1.73 2.62 -25.90
C ILE A 188 -0.76 3.42 -26.77
N GLU A 189 -0.25 2.80 -27.82
CA GLU A 189 0.70 3.39 -28.76
C GLU A 189 0.00 3.87 -30.03
N GLU A 190 0.64 4.79 -30.77
CA GLU A 190 0.13 5.30 -32.05
C GLU A 190 -0.05 4.19 -33.07
N SER A 191 0.85 3.24 -33.09
CA SER A 191 0.75 2.08 -33.96
C SER A 191 1.15 0.81 -33.22
N THR A 192 0.34 -0.22 -33.37
CA THR A 192 0.62 -1.53 -32.78
C THR A 192 0.72 -2.58 -33.86
N VAL A 193 1.64 -3.51 -33.68
CA VAL A 193 1.72 -4.74 -34.47
C VAL A 193 1.09 -5.86 -33.64
N ASP A 194 0.25 -6.66 -34.28
CA ASP A 194 -0.33 -7.82 -33.61
C ASP A 194 0.75 -8.87 -33.33
N MET A 195 1.29 -8.86 -32.12
CA MET A 195 2.34 -9.77 -31.67
C MET A 195 1.91 -11.24 -31.73
N SER A 196 0.62 -11.55 -31.59
CA SER A 196 0.13 -12.93 -31.69
C SER A 196 0.20 -13.42 -33.12
N SER A 197 -0.17 -12.60 -34.08
CA SER A 197 -0.03 -12.90 -35.53
C SER A 197 1.43 -12.99 -35.97
N LEU A 198 2.30 -12.13 -35.38
CA LEU A 198 3.75 -12.19 -35.64
C LEU A 198 4.36 -13.49 -35.09
N MET A 199 3.99 -13.88 -33.89
CA MET A 199 4.46 -15.11 -33.25
C MET A 199 3.95 -16.34 -34.00
N GLN A 200 2.72 -16.31 -34.51
CA GLN A 200 2.14 -17.34 -35.33
C GLN A 200 2.87 -17.44 -36.70
N SER A 201 3.21 -16.31 -37.32
CA SER A 201 4.04 -16.28 -38.54
C SER A 201 5.45 -16.84 -38.29
N MET A 202 6.04 -16.59 -37.15
CA MET A 202 7.36 -17.14 -36.76
C MET A 202 7.31 -18.64 -36.45
N SER A 203 6.18 -19.17 -35.96
CA SER A 203 6.01 -20.61 -35.70
C SER A 203 5.80 -21.44 -36.97
N GLY A 204 5.56 -20.80 -38.10
CA GLY A 204 5.29 -21.48 -39.37
C GLY A 204 3.93 -22.21 -39.44
N GLU A 205 3.03 -21.93 -38.46
CA GLU A 205 1.71 -22.57 -38.42
C GLU A 205 0.70 -22.04 -39.46
N ASN A 206 1.02 -20.91 -40.10
CA ASN A 206 0.16 -20.30 -41.13
C ASN A 206 0.27 -20.94 -42.52
N THR A 207 1.02 -22.00 -42.67
CA THR A 207 1.10 -22.68 -43.99
C THR A 207 -0.13 -23.56 -44.20
N ASP A 208 -1.15 -22.97 -44.79
CA ASP A 208 -2.37 -23.66 -45.29
C ASP A 208 -2.11 -24.76 -46.35
N ASN A 209 -0.85 -25.11 -46.58
CA ASN A 209 -0.42 -26.13 -47.54
C ASN A 209 -0.13 -27.47 -46.86
N THR A 210 -1.07 -27.99 -46.08
CA THR A 210 -0.99 -29.36 -45.53
C THR A 210 -1.47 -30.43 -46.52
N GLU A 211 -2.06 -30.03 -47.64
CA GLU A 211 -2.53 -30.98 -48.64
C GLU A 211 -1.39 -31.35 -49.62
N ASN A 212 -0.99 -32.63 -49.62
CA ASN A 212 -0.05 -33.28 -50.53
C ASN A 212 1.46 -33.12 -50.28
N LYS A 213 1.92 -33.29 -49.05
CA LYS A 213 3.36 -33.49 -48.80
C LYS A 213 3.76 -34.90 -49.24
N GLU A 214 4.58 -35.01 -50.31
CA GLU A 214 5.16 -36.27 -50.76
C GLU A 214 6.29 -36.72 -49.83
N GLU A 215 6.31 -38.01 -49.49
CA GLU A 215 7.34 -38.59 -48.62
C GLU A 215 8.73 -38.50 -49.29
N GLY A 216 9.72 -38.02 -48.58
CA GLY A 216 11.10 -37.88 -49.09
C GLY A 216 11.44 -36.52 -49.73
N LYS A 217 10.56 -35.51 -49.64
CA LYS A 217 10.84 -34.14 -50.10
C LYS A 217 10.85 -33.16 -48.92
N ALA A 218 11.75 -32.18 -48.94
CA ALA A 218 11.74 -31.02 -48.04
C ALA A 218 10.99 -29.86 -48.70
N TYR A 219 10.12 -29.20 -47.95
CA TYR A 219 9.32 -28.07 -48.41
C TYR A 219 9.77 -26.78 -47.75
N SER A 220 9.73 -25.67 -48.48
CA SER A 220 10.02 -24.34 -47.93
C SER A 220 8.87 -23.89 -47.03
N ALA A 221 9.19 -23.32 -45.87
CA ALA A 221 8.25 -22.56 -45.06
C ALA A 221 8.53 -21.08 -45.32
N ASP A 222 7.56 -20.34 -45.85
CA ASP A 222 7.69 -18.92 -46.24
C ASP A 222 7.60 -17.97 -45.04
N ILE A 223 8.22 -18.35 -43.93
CA ILE A 223 8.17 -17.62 -42.64
C ILE A 223 8.55 -16.14 -42.80
N MET A 224 9.59 -15.85 -43.58
CA MET A 224 10.05 -14.47 -43.77
C MET A 224 9.05 -13.62 -44.55
N ASN A 225 8.43 -14.20 -45.55
CA ASN A 225 7.43 -13.53 -46.37
C ASN A 225 6.13 -13.27 -45.58
N ASP A 226 5.70 -14.24 -44.76
CA ASP A 226 4.57 -14.11 -43.85
C ASP A 226 4.85 -13.07 -42.78
N MET A 227 6.07 -13.02 -42.24
CA MET A 227 6.51 -12.01 -41.29
C MET A 227 6.48 -10.60 -41.89
N ILE A 228 7.05 -10.41 -43.10
CA ILE A 228 7.02 -9.14 -43.82
C ILE A 228 5.58 -8.70 -44.12
N THR A 229 4.75 -9.63 -44.56
CA THR A 229 3.34 -9.36 -44.86
C THR A 229 2.56 -8.99 -43.59
N THR A 230 2.81 -9.67 -42.48
CA THR A 230 2.19 -9.36 -41.19
C THR A 230 2.60 -7.99 -40.69
N LEU A 231 3.87 -7.65 -40.80
CA LEU A 231 4.40 -6.33 -40.43
C LEU A 231 3.87 -5.21 -41.31
N SER A 232 3.70 -5.47 -42.62
CA SER A 232 3.21 -4.49 -43.59
C SER A 232 1.70 -4.26 -43.52
N ASN A 233 0.92 -5.33 -43.38
CA ASN A 233 -0.53 -5.28 -43.54
C ASN A 233 -1.32 -5.04 -42.26
N LYS A 234 -0.71 -5.12 -41.07
CA LYS A 234 -1.44 -5.06 -39.78
C LYS A 234 -1.02 -3.90 -38.90
N LYS A 235 -0.46 -2.83 -39.44
CA LYS A 235 -0.19 -1.62 -38.71
C LYS A 235 -1.54 -0.90 -38.43
N GLN A 236 -2.11 -1.15 -37.25
CA GLN A 236 -3.26 -0.37 -36.80
C GLN A 236 -2.74 0.94 -36.22
N SER A 237 -3.30 2.06 -36.65
CA SER A 237 -2.98 3.35 -36.07
C SER A 237 -4.12 3.81 -35.16
N ASN A 238 -3.76 4.25 -33.95
CA ASN A 238 -4.66 4.79 -32.97
C ASN A 238 -4.70 6.32 -33.10
N ASN A 239 -5.88 6.91 -32.99
CA ASN A 239 -6.01 8.37 -32.93
C ASN A 239 -5.72 8.90 -31.52
N LEU A 240 -4.43 8.93 -31.17
CA LEU A 240 -3.98 9.38 -29.84
C LEU A 240 -4.35 10.83 -29.55
N LYS A 241 -4.50 11.67 -30.56
CA LYS A 241 -4.91 13.08 -30.40
C LYS A 241 -6.32 13.20 -29.84
N GLU A 242 -7.26 12.45 -30.41
CA GLU A 242 -8.65 12.42 -29.94
C GLU A 242 -8.75 11.72 -28.57
N LEU A 243 -7.98 10.65 -28.38
CA LEU A 243 -7.92 9.95 -27.10
C LEU A 243 -7.41 10.90 -26.00
N LYS A 244 -6.31 11.62 -26.26
CA LYS A 244 -5.77 12.60 -25.29
C LYS A 244 -6.82 13.66 -24.94
N LYS A 245 -7.50 14.20 -25.92
CA LYS A 245 -8.58 15.18 -25.71
C LYS A 245 -9.69 14.61 -24.83
N TYR A 246 -10.13 13.38 -25.11
CA TYR A 246 -11.14 12.68 -24.33
C TYR A 246 -10.72 12.45 -22.87
N LEU A 247 -9.45 12.12 -22.64
CA LEU A 247 -8.91 11.91 -21.29
C LEU A 247 -8.74 13.24 -20.54
N ASP A 248 -8.28 14.30 -21.22
CA ASP A 248 -8.07 15.64 -20.63
C ASP A 248 -9.40 16.32 -20.25
N ASP A 249 -10.52 16.00 -20.90
CA ASP A 249 -11.85 16.49 -20.53
C ASP A 249 -12.29 16.04 -19.12
N GLY A 250 -11.66 14.98 -18.56
CA GLY A 250 -11.74 14.59 -17.15
C GLY A 250 -13.06 13.95 -16.68
N ASP A 251 -14.15 14.07 -17.44
CA ASP A 251 -15.47 13.50 -17.09
C ASP A 251 -15.77 12.20 -17.85
N ASN A 252 -14.85 11.23 -17.73
CA ASN A 252 -15.01 9.92 -18.36
C ASN A 252 -14.67 8.79 -17.41
N GLU A 253 -15.13 7.58 -17.71
CA GLU A 253 -14.94 6.38 -16.88
C GLU A 253 -13.46 5.99 -16.74
N ILE A 254 -12.63 6.22 -17.76
CA ILE A 254 -11.21 5.90 -17.72
C ILE A 254 -10.51 6.79 -16.68
N THR A 255 -10.72 8.10 -16.77
CA THR A 255 -10.10 9.06 -15.84
C THR A 255 -10.56 8.85 -14.39
N LYS A 256 -11.85 8.50 -14.18
CA LYS A 256 -12.40 8.24 -12.84
C LYS A 256 -11.84 6.97 -12.20
N ASN A 257 -11.49 5.97 -12.99
CA ASN A 257 -11.01 4.68 -12.53
C ASN A 257 -9.49 4.49 -12.68
N SER A 258 -8.76 5.52 -13.13
CA SER A 258 -7.31 5.50 -13.28
C SER A 258 -6.63 6.16 -12.09
N ASN A 259 -5.63 5.51 -11.52
CA ASN A 259 -4.79 6.09 -10.47
C ASN A 259 -3.84 7.16 -11.01
N SER A 260 -3.38 7.00 -12.25
CA SER A 260 -2.50 7.94 -12.96
C SER A 260 -2.61 7.72 -14.46
N ILE A 261 -2.52 8.81 -15.24
CA ILE A 261 -2.45 8.78 -16.70
C ILE A 261 -1.16 9.48 -17.13
N LYS A 262 -0.34 8.74 -17.87
CA LYS A 262 0.96 9.24 -18.34
C LYS A 262 0.95 9.34 -19.86
N TYR A 263 1.26 10.51 -20.39
CA TYR A 263 1.41 10.71 -21.82
C TYR A 263 2.87 10.54 -22.23
N GLY A 264 3.13 9.60 -23.14
CA GLY A 264 4.43 9.46 -23.80
C GLY A 264 4.53 10.44 -24.97
N TYR A 265 5.63 11.14 -25.04
CA TYR A 265 6.02 11.95 -26.21
C TYR A 265 7.37 11.39 -26.70
N ASP A 266 7.59 11.45 -27.99
CA ASP A 266 8.88 11.07 -28.59
C ASP A 266 9.89 12.21 -28.40
N ILE A 267 10.28 12.42 -27.14
CA ILE A 267 11.26 13.44 -26.74
C ILE A 267 12.26 12.82 -25.76
N ASN A 268 13.51 13.23 -25.90
CA ASN A 268 14.57 12.89 -24.95
C ASN A 268 14.71 13.98 -23.90
N ILE A 269 14.89 13.60 -22.64
CA ILE A 269 15.32 14.50 -21.58
C ILE A 269 16.84 14.52 -21.59
N ASN A 270 17.46 15.43 -22.37
CA ASN A 270 18.90 15.46 -22.49
C ASN A 270 19.52 16.21 -21.31
N LEU A 271 20.11 15.47 -20.40
CA LEU A 271 20.81 16.03 -19.24
C LEU A 271 22.31 15.88 -19.38
N TYR A 272 23.00 16.94 -19.06
CA TYR A 272 24.47 17.00 -19.00
C TYR A 272 24.92 17.39 -17.60
N ARG A 273 26.10 16.96 -17.20
CA ARG A 273 26.73 17.44 -15.98
C ARG A 273 27.02 18.94 -16.10
N ALA A 274 26.74 19.72 -15.04
CA ALA A 274 26.89 21.17 -15.08
C ALA A 274 28.36 21.60 -15.16
N ASN A 275 29.30 20.85 -14.55
CA ASN A 275 30.72 21.07 -14.68
C ASN A 275 31.26 20.37 -15.94
N THR A 276 31.84 21.14 -16.85
CA THR A 276 32.44 20.67 -18.11
C THR A 276 33.96 20.83 -18.15
N ASP A 277 34.62 21.13 -17.01
CA ASP A 277 36.08 21.35 -16.95
C ASP A 277 36.87 20.08 -17.29
N ASP A 278 36.39 18.93 -16.78
CA ASP A 278 36.98 17.60 -16.99
C ASP A 278 36.43 16.89 -18.26
N GLY A 279 35.66 17.59 -19.07
CA GLY A 279 35.02 17.04 -20.26
C GLY A 279 33.49 17.15 -20.21
N ILE A 280 32.85 16.82 -21.33
CA ILE A 280 31.38 16.79 -21.45
C ILE A 280 30.89 15.40 -21.02
N VAL A 281 30.06 15.35 -20.01
CA VAL A 281 29.38 14.12 -19.56
C VAL A 281 27.90 14.23 -19.82
N ARG A 282 27.39 13.41 -20.75
CA ARG A 282 25.96 13.25 -21.00
C ARG A 282 25.39 12.24 -20.00
N VAL A 283 24.54 12.74 -19.14
CA VAL A 283 23.91 11.96 -18.07
C VAL A 283 22.74 11.14 -18.61
N ASN A 284 21.91 11.79 -19.45
CA ASN A 284 20.73 11.18 -20.06
C ASN A 284 20.51 11.70 -21.49
N PRO A 285 20.23 10.88 -22.47
CA PRO A 285 20.49 9.43 -22.50
C PRO A 285 21.95 9.12 -22.20
N SER A 286 22.21 8.04 -21.46
CA SER A 286 23.57 7.72 -21.00
C SER A 286 24.46 7.21 -22.14
N THR A 287 25.70 7.65 -22.14
CA THR A 287 26.74 7.20 -23.09
C THR A 287 27.60 6.06 -22.57
N VAL A 288 27.28 5.50 -21.40
CA VAL A 288 28.05 4.43 -20.76
C VAL A 288 28.24 3.21 -21.68
N MET A 289 27.21 2.84 -22.42
CA MET A 289 27.25 1.68 -23.33
C MET A 289 28.21 1.91 -24.53
N ASN A 290 28.45 3.16 -24.90
CA ASN A 290 29.42 3.48 -25.94
C ASN A 290 30.87 3.09 -25.54
N ALA A 291 31.17 3.08 -24.23
CA ALA A 291 32.46 2.64 -23.71
C ALA A 291 32.71 1.13 -23.96
N PHE A 292 31.66 0.35 -24.15
CA PHE A 292 31.73 -1.08 -24.49
C PHE A 292 31.68 -1.36 -26.01
N GLY A 293 31.76 -0.33 -26.85
CA GLY A 293 31.65 -0.47 -28.32
C GLY A 293 30.25 -0.83 -28.80
N MET A 294 29.22 -0.72 -27.94
CA MET A 294 27.84 -1.02 -28.28
C MET A 294 27.06 0.18 -28.82
N GLY A 295 27.68 1.36 -28.86
CA GLY A 295 27.02 2.60 -29.31
C GLY A 295 26.42 2.48 -30.71
N ASP A 296 27.22 2.01 -31.67
CA ASP A 296 26.78 1.85 -33.06
C ASP A 296 25.65 0.83 -33.21
N MET A 297 25.64 -0.21 -32.39
CA MET A 297 24.52 -1.20 -32.35
C MET A 297 23.24 -0.59 -31.84
N ILE A 298 23.32 0.23 -30.79
CA ILE A 298 22.17 0.92 -30.18
C ILE A 298 21.61 1.94 -31.16
N GLU A 299 22.46 2.71 -31.82
CA GLU A 299 22.07 3.72 -32.80
C GLU A 299 21.43 3.08 -34.05
N ALA A 300 21.99 1.99 -34.55
CA ALA A 300 21.44 1.21 -35.65
C ALA A 300 20.09 0.56 -35.29
N GLN A 301 19.91 0.14 -34.04
CA GLN A 301 18.67 -0.46 -33.55
C GLN A 301 17.58 0.61 -33.34
N ASN A 302 17.90 1.78 -32.83
CA ASN A 302 16.96 2.89 -32.67
C ASN A 302 16.43 3.41 -34.01
N ASN A 303 17.22 3.31 -35.08
CA ASN A 303 16.85 3.70 -36.44
C ASN A 303 16.19 2.59 -37.26
N SER A 304 16.05 1.38 -36.73
CA SER A 304 15.50 0.26 -37.48
C SER A 304 14.00 0.07 -37.22
N ALA A 305 13.24 -0.34 -38.26
CA ALA A 305 11.84 -0.75 -38.13
C ALA A 305 11.64 -1.89 -37.11
N MET A 306 12.71 -2.57 -36.70
CA MET A 306 12.71 -3.61 -35.67
C MET A 306 12.47 -3.07 -34.26
N SER A 307 12.87 -1.83 -33.95
CA SER A 307 12.64 -1.22 -32.64
C SER A 307 11.15 -1.01 -32.34
N SER A 308 10.37 -0.72 -33.39
CA SER A 308 8.91 -0.59 -33.27
C SER A 308 8.19 -1.94 -33.10
N VAL A 309 8.86 -3.06 -33.43
CA VAL A 309 8.27 -4.41 -33.36
C VAL A 309 8.57 -5.10 -32.02
N PHE A 310 9.80 -4.96 -31.52
CA PHE A 310 10.24 -5.64 -30.30
C PHE A 310 10.14 -4.77 -29.04
N GLY A 311 9.68 -3.52 -29.18
CA GLY A 311 9.65 -2.54 -28.11
C GLY A 311 11.07 -2.15 -27.69
N SER A 312 11.32 -0.90 -27.44
CA SER A 312 12.62 -0.39 -26.94
C SER A 312 13.01 -0.95 -25.55
N SER A 313 12.19 -1.83 -24.98
CA SER A 313 12.27 -2.24 -23.59
C SER A 313 13.33 -3.29 -23.24
N MET A 314 13.85 -4.04 -24.20
CA MET A 314 14.56 -5.26 -23.79
C MET A 314 16.09 -5.18 -23.73
N MET A 315 16.77 -4.26 -24.43
CA MET A 315 18.25 -4.21 -24.41
C MET A 315 18.89 -2.84 -24.59
N THR A 316 18.14 -1.77 -24.82
CA THR A 316 18.72 -0.48 -25.25
C THR A 316 18.25 0.74 -24.47
N ASN A 317 17.62 0.55 -23.30
CA ASN A 317 17.26 1.70 -22.50
C ASN A 317 18.52 2.33 -21.89
N THR A 318 19.02 3.36 -22.55
CA THR A 318 20.15 4.19 -22.06
C THR A 318 19.68 5.29 -21.10
N ASP A 319 18.38 5.38 -20.84
CA ASP A 319 17.83 6.39 -19.96
C ASP A 319 18.10 6.06 -18.50
N VAL A 320 18.72 7.00 -17.81
CA VAL A 320 18.89 7.02 -16.36
C VAL A 320 17.78 7.83 -15.71
N CYS A 321 17.12 8.66 -16.52
CA CYS A 321 16.02 9.51 -16.09
C CYS A 321 14.69 8.85 -16.43
N PHE A 322 13.78 8.84 -15.46
CA PHE A 322 12.42 8.33 -15.67
C PHE A 322 11.37 9.25 -15.06
N GLU A 323 10.22 9.31 -15.70
CA GLU A 323 9.09 10.08 -15.21
C GLU A 323 8.41 9.35 -14.06
N MET A 324 8.32 10.01 -12.91
CA MET A 324 7.56 9.53 -11.77
C MET A 324 6.06 9.61 -12.03
N LEU A 325 5.29 8.84 -11.26
CA LEU A 325 3.83 8.89 -11.31
C LEU A 325 3.32 10.26 -10.82
N ASP A 326 2.27 10.77 -11.46
CA ASP A 326 1.61 12.02 -11.06
C ASP A 326 0.53 11.76 -9.99
N ASN A 327 0.91 10.99 -8.95
CA ASN A 327 0.06 10.68 -7.80
C ASN A 327 0.95 10.56 -6.56
N GLN A 328 0.91 11.59 -5.70
CA GLN A 328 1.76 11.68 -4.52
C GLN A 328 1.53 10.53 -3.52
N GLN A 329 0.28 10.10 -3.32
CA GLN A 329 -0.02 9.00 -2.39
C GLN A 329 0.59 7.68 -2.87
N LEU A 330 0.52 7.44 -4.18
CA LEU A 330 1.11 6.25 -4.78
C LEU A 330 2.64 6.30 -4.74
N LEU A 331 3.25 7.46 -4.99
CA LEU A 331 4.70 7.64 -4.84
C LEU A 331 5.16 7.37 -3.39
N GLU A 332 4.46 7.92 -2.41
CA GLU A 332 4.78 7.71 -0.98
C GLU A 332 4.52 6.27 -0.51
N SER A 333 3.68 5.51 -1.21
CA SER A 333 3.51 4.07 -0.94
C SER A 333 4.66 3.22 -1.52
N GLN A 334 5.29 3.68 -2.59
CA GLN A 334 6.35 2.95 -3.29
C GLN A 334 7.77 3.35 -2.87
N TYR A 335 7.94 4.59 -2.43
CA TYR A 335 9.25 5.17 -2.11
C TYR A 335 9.24 5.90 -0.77
N ASP A 336 10.31 5.70 0.00
CA ASP A 336 10.59 6.45 1.21
C ASP A 336 11.49 7.65 0.91
N LEU A 337 11.13 8.83 1.40
CA LEU A 337 11.99 10.01 1.33
C LEU A 337 13.10 9.90 2.38
N VAL A 338 14.34 9.69 1.92
CA VAL A 338 15.51 9.52 2.78
C VAL A 338 16.06 10.86 3.23
N LYS A 339 16.20 11.82 2.29
CA LYS A 339 16.70 13.17 2.58
C LYS A 339 16.18 14.19 1.57
N GLY A 340 16.05 15.44 1.98
CA GLY A 340 15.57 16.54 1.13
C GLY A 340 14.06 16.65 1.08
N SER A 341 13.50 16.88 -0.11
CA SER A 341 12.07 17.05 -0.34
C SER A 341 11.61 16.44 -1.68
N TRP A 342 10.33 16.21 -1.83
CA TRP A 342 9.73 15.89 -3.12
C TRP A 342 9.82 17.10 -4.08
N PRO A 343 10.01 16.87 -5.40
CA PRO A 343 10.05 17.93 -6.41
C PRO A 343 8.72 18.70 -6.45
N LYS A 344 8.81 20.02 -6.57
CA LYS A 344 7.65 20.93 -6.67
C LYS A 344 7.64 21.75 -7.97
N GLN A 345 8.79 21.86 -8.61
CA GLN A 345 8.98 22.62 -9.82
C GLN A 345 9.52 21.74 -10.95
N TYR A 346 9.34 22.18 -12.18
CA TYR A 346 9.79 21.44 -13.36
C TYR A 346 11.30 21.13 -13.38
N ASN A 347 12.12 21.99 -12.78
CA ASN A 347 13.58 21.85 -12.75
C ASN A 347 14.10 21.16 -11.48
N GLU A 348 13.22 20.53 -10.72
CA GLU A 348 13.54 19.75 -9.54
C GLU A 348 13.37 18.25 -9.84
N VAL A 349 14.35 17.46 -9.41
CA VAL A 349 14.36 15.99 -9.58
C VAL A 349 14.75 15.31 -8.29
N VAL A 350 14.53 14.00 -8.20
CA VAL A 350 14.98 13.17 -7.08
C VAL A 350 15.97 12.13 -7.57
N LEU A 351 16.90 11.76 -6.70
CA LEU A 351 17.76 10.60 -6.89
C LEU A 351 17.10 9.39 -6.24
N VAL A 352 16.91 8.33 -7.02
CA VAL A 352 16.30 7.08 -6.57
C VAL A 352 17.37 6.08 -6.25
N LEU A 353 17.36 5.57 -5.02
CA LEU A 353 18.22 4.49 -4.55
C LEU A 353 17.47 3.16 -4.60
N LYS A 354 18.21 2.06 -4.67
CA LYS A 354 17.67 0.74 -4.42
C LYS A 354 17.15 0.59 -2.98
N GLU A 355 16.36 -0.43 -2.74
CA GLU A 355 15.83 -0.79 -1.43
C GLU A 355 16.91 -0.86 -0.34
N ASP A 356 18.09 -1.37 -0.67
CA ASP A 356 19.24 -1.49 0.23
C ASP A 356 20.09 -0.20 0.34
N GLY A 357 19.63 0.89 -0.26
CA GLY A 357 20.29 2.21 -0.24
C GLY A 357 21.47 2.35 -1.19
N ARG A 358 21.69 1.39 -2.11
CA ARG A 358 22.77 1.45 -3.11
C ARG A 358 22.35 2.18 -4.38
N ILE A 359 23.35 2.66 -5.11
CA ILE A 359 23.23 3.18 -6.48
C ILE A 359 23.94 2.20 -7.40
N ASP A 360 23.35 1.85 -8.53
CA ASP A 360 23.97 0.99 -9.54
C ASP A 360 25.19 1.64 -10.16
N ASP A 361 26.20 0.84 -10.46
CA ASP A 361 27.41 1.33 -11.14
C ASP A 361 27.07 2.02 -12.46
N TYR A 362 26.13 1.50 -13.23
CA TYR A 362 25.65 2.14 -14.45
C TYR A 362 25.19 3.58 -14.19
N THR A 363 24.39 3.78 -13.16
CA THR A 363 23.92 5.12 -12.73
C THR A 363 25.10 5.99 -12.28
N LEU A 364 26.06 5.45 -11.49
CA LEU A 364 27.23 6.21 -11.04
C LEU A 364 28.09 6.70 -12.20
N TYR A 365 28.34 5.86 -13.21
CA TYR A 365 29.03 6.25 -14.42
C TYR A 365 28.25 7.27 -15.25
N SER A 366 26.96 7.10 -15.34
CA SER A 366 26.06 8.02 -16.08
C SER A 366 25.99 9.40 -15.42
N LEU A 367 25.96 9.46 -14.09
CA LEU A 367 26.00 10.71 -13.33
C LEU A 367 27.40 11.38 -13.36
N GLY A 368 28.39 10.70 -13.91
CA GLY A 368 29.79 11.18 -13.91
C GLY A 368 30.42 11.21 -12.51
N LEU A 369 29.94 10.36 -11.60
CA LEU A 369 30.51 10.13 -10.27
C LEU A 369 31.66 9.12 -10.33
N LYS A 370 31.67 8.28 -11.37
CA LYS A 370 32.79 7.43 -11.79
C LYS A 370 33.20 7.80 -13.20
N ASP A 371 34.50 7.69 -13.50
CA ASP A 371 35.02 8.01 -14.82
C ASP A 371 34.66 6.91 -15.84
N GLN A 372 33.92 7.27 -16.89
CA GLN A 372 33.57 6.35 -17.97
C GLN A 372 34.80 5.80 -18.74
N SER A 373 35.95 6.49 -18.73
CA SER A 373 37.17 6.00 -19.35
C SER A 373 37.67 4.70 -18.70
N GLU A 374 37.48 4.52 -17.41
CA GLU A 374 37.80 3.27 -16.70
C GLU A 374 37.08 2.04 -17.29
N LEU A 375 35.83 2.21 -17.74
CA LEU A 375 35.09 1.12 -18.36
C LEU A 375 35.69 0.69 -19.70
N LYS A 376 36.11 1.67 -20.48
CA LYS A 376 36.77 1.43 -21.76
C LYS A 376 38.11 0.70 -21.58
N ASP A 377 38.87 1.04 -20.56
CA ASP A 377 40.15 0.39 -20.26
C ASP A 377 39.91 -1.03 -19.70
N LYS A 378 38.95 -1.23 -18.83
CA LYS A 378 38.52 -2.56 -18.34
C LYS A 378 38.06 -3.45 -19.49
N TRP A 379 37.27 -2.89 -20.42
CA TRP A 379 36.79 -3.66 -21.58
C TRP A 379 37.96 -4.12 -22.47
N LYS A 380 38.92 -3.22 -22.76
CA LYS A 380 40.13 -3.56 -23.51
C LYS A 380 40.98 -4.63 -22.82
N ALA A 381 41.09 -4.57 -21.49
CA ALA A 381 41.82 -5.57 -20.72
C ALA A 381 41.14 -6.96 -20.87
N VAL A 382 39.81 -7.02 -20.83
CA VAL A 382 39.05 -8.25 -21.09
C VAL A 382 39.25 -8.78 -22.52
N GLU A 383 39.18 -7.91 -23.52
CA GLU A 383 39.48 -8.28 -24.91
C GLU A 383 40.90 -8.84 -25.09
N ASN A 384 41.86 -8.33 -24.33
CA ASN A 384 43.24 -8.83 -24.32
C ASN A 384 43.42 -10.11 -23.48
N GLY A 385 42.33 -10.64 -22.87
CA GLY A 385 42.38 -11.84 -22.05
C GLY A 385 42.90 -11.64 -20.62
N GLU A 386 43.00 -10.40 -20.17
CA GLU A 386 43.41 -10.06 -18.81
C GLU A 386 42.27 -10.33 -17.82
N LYS A 387 42.62 -10.84 -16.63
CA LYS A 387 41.63 -10.97 -15.56
C LYS A 387 41.48 -9.64 -14.84
N LEU A 388 40.25 -9.20 -14.73
CA LEU A 388 39.91 -8.04 -13.91
C LEU A 388 40.03 -8.38 -12.42
N ASP A 389 40.49 -7.43 -11.62
CA ASP A 389 40.57 -7.55 -10.18
C ASP A 389 39.14 -7.54 -9.61
N GLU A 390 38.73 -8.60 -8.92
CA GLU A 390 37.39 -8.75 -8.32
C GLU A 390 37.21 -7.89 -7.05
N ASN A 391 38.34 -7.41 -6.46
CA ASN A 391 38.30 -6.61 -5.23
C ASN A 391 38.21 -5.11 -5.58
N GLN A 392 37.02 -4.62 -5.92
CA GLN A 392 36.77 -3.19 -5.98
C GLN A 392 36.39 -2.67 -4.59
N GLU A 393 37.10 -1.63 -4.13
CA GLU A 393 36.70 -0.89 -2.93
C GLU A 393 35.29 -0.29 -3.14
N SER A 394 34.39 -0.52 -2.20
CA SER A 394 33.06 0.10 -2.23
C SER A 394 33.20 1.60 -1.96
N ILE A 395 32.91 2.40 -2.96
CA ILE A 395 32.87 3.86 -2.83
C ILE A 395 31.54 4.27 -2.21
N SER A 396 31.58 5.14 -1.21
CA SER A 396 30.38 5.72 -0.60
C SER A 396 30.31 7.21 -0.85
N TYR A 397 29.11 7.72 -1.06
CA TYR A 397 28.84 9.14 -1.26
C TYR A 397 27.95 9.64 -0.12
N SER A 398 28.22 10.85 0.39
CA SER A 398 27.31 11.45 1.35
C SER A 398 26.02 11.93 0.65
N TYR A 399 24.89 11.90 1.34
CA TYR A 399 23.66 12.44 0.77
C TYR A 399 23.74 13.93 0.44
N ASP A 400 24.57 14.69 1.15
CA ASP A 400 24.77 16.11 0.87
C ASP A 400 25.55 16.32 -0.44
N ASP A 401 26.54 15.48 -0.73
CA ASP A 401 27.27 15.53 -2.01
C ASP A 401 26.33 15.18 -3.17
N LEU A 402 25.47 14.19 -2.99
CA LEU A 402 24.49 13.80 -4.01
C LEU A 402 23.42 14.87 -4.25
N LEU A 403 22.94 15.56 -3.22
CA LEU A 403 21.99 16.68 -3.35
C LEU A 403 22.62 17.92 -4.00
N ASN A 404 23.94 18.07 -3.91
CA ASN A 404 24.65 19.18 -4.54
C ASN A 404 24.91 18.97 -6.04
N LEU A 405 24.62 17.79 -6.59
CA LEU A 405 24.73 17.54 -8.03
C LEU A 405 23.74 18.41 -8.80
N GLN A 406 24.26 19.02 -9.85
CA GLN A 406 23.46 19.84 -10.76
C GLN A 406 23.67 19.38 -12.20
N PHE A 407 22.61 19.42 -12.95
CA PHE A 407 22.61 19.06 -14.36
C PHE A 407 22.14 20.23 -15.20
N LYS A 408 22.43 20.16 -16.49
CA LYS A 408 22.00 21.11 -17.49
C LYS A 408 21.12 20.42 -18.50
N LEU A 409 19.94 21.00 -18.74
CA LEU A 409 18.95 20.48 -19.70
C LEU A 409 19.17 21.12 -21.06
N LEU A 410 19.45 20.31 -22.07
CA LEU A 410 19.47 20.73 -23.46
C LEU A 410 18.22 20.22 -24.18
N LEU A 411 17.64 21.08 -25.00
CA LEU A 411 16.59 20.68 -25.92
C LEU A 411 17.21 20.06 -27.18
N ASN A 412 16.50 19.20 -27.88
CA ASN A 412 16.96 18.67 -29.17
C ASN A 412 17.29 19.78 -30.18
N SER A 413 16.57 20.90 -30.12
CA SER A 413 16.85 22.08 -30.93
C SER A 413 18.17 22.75 -30.63
N ASP A 414 18.73 22.59 -29.44
CA ASP A 414 19.99 23.25 -29.03
C ASP A 414 21.23 22.64 -29.68
N TYR A 415 21.12 21.45 -30.23
CA TYR A 415 22.17 20.81 -31.00
C TYR A 415 22.34 21.41 -32.40
N TYR A 416 21.43 22.26 -32.84
CA TYR A 416 21.43 22.80 -34.17
C TYR A 416 21.79 24.28 -34.18
N GLN A 417 22.56 24.67 -35.17
CA GLN A 417 22.94 26.05 -35.42
C GLN A 417 22.55 26.45 -36.85
N LYS A 418 21.94 27.61 -37.01
CA LYS A 418 21.58 28.12 -38.33
C LYS A 418 22.82 28.71 -39.03
N GLN A 419 23.19 28.14 -40.17
CA GLN A 419 24.28 28.59 -41.02
C GLN A 419 23.82 28.61 -42.48
N ASN A 420 24.06 29.70 -43.17
CA ASN A 420 23.68 29.91 -44.59
C ASN A 420 22.20 29.56 -44.90
N GLY A 421 21.31 29.77 -43.96
CA GLY A 421 19.87 29.50 -44.12
C GLY A 421 19.41 28.10 -43.72
N LEU A 422 20.32 27.17 -43.47
CA LEU A 422 20.05 25.80 -43.05
C LEU A 422 20.40 25.57 -41.59
N TRP A 423 19.74 24.60 -40.96
CA TRP A 423 20.02 24.17 -39.59
C TRP A 423 20.99 22.98 -39.63
N ILE A 424 22.20 23.20 -39.11
CA ILE A 424 23.30 22.20 -39.11
C ILE A 424 23.45 21.63 -37.72
N ASN A 425 23.52 20.29 -37.63
CA ASN A 425 23.82 19.61 -36.37
C ASN A 425 25.26 19.95 -35.89
N LYS A 426 25.37 20.31 -34.62
CA LYS A 426 26.60 20.69 -33.93
C LYS A 426 26.84 19.81 -32.68
N GLU A 427 26.20 18.65 -32.59
CA GLU A 427 26.36 17.75 -31.45
C GLU A 427 27.80 17.27 -31.24
N ASP A 428 28.56 17.12 -32.33
CA ASP A 428 29.97 16.70 -32.29
C ASP A 428 30.96 17.86 -32.09
N ASP A 429 30.50 19.12 -32.01
CA ASP A 429 31.34 20.30 -31.77
C ASP A 429 31.41 20.59 -30.26
N ASP A 430 32.44 20.09 -29.60
CA ASP A 430 32.62 20.22 -28.14
C ASP A 430 32.56 21.66 -27.64
N ASN A 431 33.12 22.62 -28.41
CA ASN A 431 33.12 24.04 -28.01
C ASN A 431 31.69 24.63 -28.05
N TYR A 432 30.98 24.31 -29.12
CA TYR A 432 29.57 24.70 -29.24
C TYR A 432 28.74 24.09 -28.13
N LEU A 433 28.93 22.81 -27.90
CA LEU A 433 28.17 22.07 -26.89
C LEU A 433 28.46 22.57 -25.47
N LYS A 434 29.74 22.86 -25.13
CA LYS A 434 30.11 23.48 -23.84
C LYS A 434 29.45 24.84 -23.64
N GLU A 435 29.39 25.68 -24.66
CA GLU A 435 28.70 26.97 -24.60
C GLU A 435 27.20 26.78 -24.33
N LYS A 436 26.56 25.85 -25.02
CA LYS A 436 25.14 25.54 -24.83
C LYS A 436 24.86 25.00 -23.43
N ILE A 437 25.68 24.06 -22.95
CA ILE A 437 25.55 23.49 -21.60
C ILE A 437 25.64 24.59 -20.54
N ASN A 438 26.63 25.47 -20.64
CA ASN A 438 26.82 26.54 -19.65
C ASN A 438 25.62 27.49 -19.56
N ASN A 439 24.97 27.75 -20.69
CA ASN A 439 23.84 28.66 -20.78
C ASN A 439 22.48 27.96 -20.58
N ALA A 440 22.44 26.63 -20.48
CA ALA A 440 21.21 25.85 -20.38
C ALA A 440 20.56 25.94 -19.00
N GLU A 441 19.29 25.54 -18.95
CA GLU A 441 18.51 25.46 -17.72
C GLU A 441 19.13 24.49 -16.73
N THR A 442 19.12 24.86 -15.45
CA THR A 442 19.72 24.04 -14.39
C THR A 442 18.68 23.14 -13.74
N ILE A 443 18.91 21.85 -13.75
CA ILE A 443 18.13 20.84 -13.06
C ILE A 443 18.85 20.46 -11.77
N LYS A 444 18.12 20.41 -10.66
CA LYS A 444 18.66 20.22 -9.30
C LYS A 444 18.06 18.96 -8.67
N ILE A 445 18.88 18.17 -7.99
CA ILE A 445 18.42 17.12 -7.11
C ILE A 445 17.96 17.77 -5.81
N VAL A 446 16.68 17.68 -5.49
CA VAL A 446 16.07 18.25 -4.27
C VAL A 446 15.77 17.20 -3.21
N GLY A 447 15.78 15.93 -3.58
CA GLY A 447 15.50 14.83 -2.67
C GLY A 447 16.19 13.54 -3.07
N ILE A 448 16.41 12.71 -2.09
CA ILE A 448 16.87 11.34 -2.23
C ILE A 448 15.79 10.43 -1.71
N ILE A 449 15.32 9.52 -2.53
CA ILE A 449 14.28 8.54 -2.21
C ILE A 449 14.83 7.14 -2.39
N LYS A 450 14.28 6.18 -1.65
CA LYS A 450 14.59 4.76 -1.83
C LYS A 450 13.31 3.96 -1.99
N GLN A 451 13.40 2.84 -2.68
CA GLN A 451 12.27 1.93 -2.81
C GLN A 451 11.85 1.39 -1.43
N ASN A 452 10.55 1.34 -1.18
CA ASN A 452 9.99 0.87 0.08
C ASN A 452 10.05 -0.66 0.14
N GLU A 453 10.58 -1.23 1.25
CA GLU A 453 10.66 -2.68 1.50
C GLU A 453 9.29 -3.38 1.53
N GLN A 454 8.21 -2.63 1.75
CA GLN A 454 6.85 -3.17 1.78
C GLN A 454 6.13 -3.11 0.43
N SER A 455 6.76 -2.59 -0.61
CA SER A 455 6.22 -2.66 -1.96
C SER A 455 6.16 -4.12 -2.40
N ALA A 456 4.98 -4.61 -2.75
CA ALA A 456 4.76 -6.02 -3.13
C ALA A 456 5.37 -6.37 -4.49
N VAL A 457 5.72 -5.36 -5.27
CA VAL A 457 6.37 -5.52 -6.57
C VAL A 457 7.74 -4.87 -6.49
N SER A 458 8.78 -5.69 -6.61
CA SER A 458 10.11 -5.17 -6.92
C SER A 458 10.00 -4.43 -8.25
N THR A 459 9.84 -3.10 -8.19
CA THR A 459 9.90 -2.30 -9.40
C THR A 459 11.25 -2.59 -10.04
N SER A 460 11.26 -2.95 -11.31
CA SER A 460 12.48 -3.13 -12.10
C SER A 460 13.23 -1.81 -12.31
N VAL A 461 12.89 -0.80 -11.53
CA VAL A 461 13.56 0.50 -11.53
C VAL A 461 14.93 0.31 -10.88
N THR A 462 15.93 0.26 -11.71
CA THR A 462 17.32 0.51 -11.35
C THR A 462 17.42 1.88 -10.68
N SER A 463 18.44 2.12 -9.86
CA SER A 463 18.71 3.48 -9.37
C SER A 463 18.77 4.49 -10.53
N GLY A 464 18.39 5.74 -10.30
CA GLY A 464 18.35 6.75 -11.37
C GLY A 464 17.77 8.08 -10.91
N ILE A 465 17.42 8.93 -11.87
CA ILE A 465 16.84 10.25 -11.62
C ILE A 465 15.34 10.21 -11.90
N GLY A 466 14.53 10.43 -10.87
CA GLY A 466 13.08 10.59 -10.99
C GLY A 466 12.71 12.04 -11.25
N TYR A 467 11.99 12.32 -12.36
CA TYR A 467 11.48 13.65 -12.68
C TYR A 467 9.95 13.67 -12.73
N THR A 468 9.37 14.86 -12.57
CA THR A 468 7.92 15.05 -12.61
C THR A 468 7.42 15.29 -14.05
N LYS A 469 6.15 15.06 -14.28
CA LYS A 469 5.43 15.41 -15.53
C LYS A 469 5.72 16.85 -15.99
N GLN A 470 5.88 17.78 -15.03
CA GLN A 470 6.16 19.19 -15.31
C GLN A 470 7.45 19.41 -16.11
N LEU A 471 8.51 18.63 -15.85
CA LEU A 471 9.76 18.72 -16.63
C LEU A 471 9.50 18.34 -18.09
N LYS A 472 8.77 17.27 -18.33
CA LYS A 472 8.43 16.85 -19.69
C LYS A 472 7.56 17.88 -20.41
N GLU A 473 6.54 18.41 -19.75
CA GLU A 473 5.70 19.48 -20.30
C GLU A 473 6.53 20.72 -20.65
N TYR A 474 7.46 21.11 -19.78
CA TYR A 474 8.39 22.20 -20.04
C TYR A 474 9.24 21.96 -21.30
N VAL A 475 9.82 20.76 -21.45
CA VAL A 475 10.61 20.39 -22.63
C VAL A 475 9.75 20.45 -23.90
N VAL A 476 8.52 19.94 -23.87
CA VAL A 476 7.59 19.99 -25.01
C VAL A 476 7.26 21.45 -25.38
N GLU A 477 6.93 22.28 -24.40
CA GLU A 477 6.61 23.70 -24.61
C GLU A 477 7.80 24.45 -25.23
N LYS A 478 8.98 24.33 -24.62
CA LYS A 478 10.18 25.01 -25.10
C LYS A 478 10.66 24.51 -26.46
N SER A 479 10.53 23.21 -26.72
CA SER A 479 10.83 22.63 -28.04
C SER A 479 9.90 23.19 -29.12
N ASN A 480 8.60 23.35 -28.81
CA ASN A 480 7.65 23.96 -29.73
C ASN A 480 7.94 25.46 -29.99
N ASP A 481 8.55 26.14 -29.02
CA ASP A 481 8.94 27.54 -29.11
C ASP A 481 10.26 27.76 -29.82
N ALA A 482 11.04 26.70 -30.02
CA ALA A 482 12.33 26.77 -30.70
C ALA A 482 12.19 27.29 -32.13
N GLN A 483 13.14 28.14 -32.57
CA GLN A 483 13.09 28.80 -33.87
C GLN A 483 13.08 27.79 -35.02
N ILE A 484 13.90 26.73 -34.94
CA ILE A 484 13.96 25.65 -35.94
C ILE A 484 12.58 25.01 -36.14
N VAL A 485 11.82 24.76 -35.05
CA VAL A 485 10.48 24.16 -35.09
C VAL A 485 9.47 25.15 -35.68
N LYS A 486 9.55 26.42 -35.33
CA LYS A 486 8.69 27.48 -35.90
C LYS A 486 8.90 27.62 -37.40
N GLU A 487 10.17 27.68 -37.84
CA GLU A 487 10.51 27.73 -39.26
C GLU A 487 10.02 26.50 -40.03
N GLN A 488 10.14 25.29 -39.47
CA GLN A 488 9.60 24.10 -40.13
C GLN A 488 8.06 24.11 -40.20
N LYS A 489 7.40 24.62 -39.17
CA LYS A 489 5.92 24.73 -39.17
C LYS A 489 5.40 25.79 -40.14
N GLU A 490 6.17 26.87 -40.34
CA GLU A 490 5.85 27.91 -41.30
C GLU A 490 6.09 27.44 -42.72
N ASN A 491 7.11 26.66 -42.99
CA ASN A 491 7.44 26.12 -44.30
C ASN A 491 7.34 24.59 -44.30
N LYS A 492 6.13 24.08 -44.41
CA LYS A 492 5.81 22.66 -44.31
C LYS A 492 6.35 21.82 -45.49
N ASP A 493 6.60 22.47 -46.62
CA ASP A 493 6.98 21.79 -47.86
C ASP A 493 8.49 21.65 -48.02
N VAL A 494 9.27 22.38 -47.22
CA VAL A 494 10.74 22.38 -47.29
C VAL A 494 11.34 21.96 -45.98
N ASN A 495 12.25 20.99 -46.03
CA ASN A 495 13.01 20.52 -44.90
C ASN A 495 14.06 21.57 -44.47
N VAL A 496 13.98 22.05 -43.23
CA VAL A 496 14.88 23.11 -42.70
C VAL A 496 16.35 22.69 -42.57
N PHE A 497 16.64 21.38 -42.60
CA PHE A 497 17.99 20.83 -42.52
C PHE A 497 18.65 20.76 -43.89
N SER A 498 17.93 20.30 -44.90
CA SER A 498 18.46 20.11 -46.26
C SER A 498 18.14 21.27 -47.20
N GLY A 499 17.14 22.09 -46.89
CA GLY A 499 16.61 23.11 -47.79
C GLY A 499 15.83 22.56 -49.00
N LEU A 500 15.61 21.24 -49.04
CA LEU A 500 14.90 20.58 -50.13
C LEU A 500 13.41 20.43 -49.79
N LYS A 501 12.58 20.32 -50.81
CA LYS A 501 11.17 19.99 -50.63
C LYS A 501 11.04 18.57 -50.12
N PHE A 502 10.06 18.35 -49.25
CA PHE A 502 9.69 17.01 -48.87
C PHE A 502 9.15 16.25 -50.09
N PRO A 503 9.49 14.93 -50.22
CA PRO A 503 8.98 14.12 -51.31
C PRO A 503 7.45 14.08 -51.27
N THR A 504 6.82 14.20 -52.44
CA THR A 504 5.38 14.04 -52.64
C THR A 504 5.03 12.55 -52.82
N ASP A 505 3.73 12.19 -52.77
CA ASP A 505 3.28 10.81 -53.01
C ASP A 505 3.69 10.28 -54.40
N GLU A 506 3.87 11.17 -55.40
CA GLU A 506 4.39 10.79 -56.74
C GLU A 506 5.90 10.48 -56.68
N ASP A 507 6.68 11.14 -55.83
CA ASP A 507 8.09 10.90 -55.66
C ASP A 507 8.34 9.60 -54.86
N THR A 508 7.50 9.28 -53.87
CA THR A 508 7.58 8.01 -53.13
C THR A 508 7.34 6.80 -54.01
N SER A 509 6.47 6.90 -54.99
CA SER A 509 6.26 5.81 -55.98
C SER A 509 7.53 5.51 -56.81
N THR A 510 8.38 6.50 -56.97
CA THR A 510 9.68 6.36 -57.65
C THR A 510 10.73 5.70 -56.73
N MET A 511 10.70 5.97 -55.43
CA MET A 511 11.56 5.33 -54.42
C MET A 511 11.19 3.87 -54.16
N GLU A 512 9.91 3.50 -54.25
CA GLU A 512 9.48 2.11 -54.13
C GLU A 512 10.01 1.22 -55.26
N ASN A 513 10.32 1.79 -56.41
CA ASN A 513 10.92 1.08 -57.53
C ASN A 513 12.45 0.90 -57.46
N LEU A 514 13.11 1.42 -56.43
CA LEU A 514 14.54 1.21 -56.19
C LEU A 514 14.79 -0.20 -55.67
N THR A 515 15.85 -0.84 -56.17
CA THR A 515 16.30 -2.14 -55.64
C THR A 515 16.77 -2.00 -54.19
N ALA A 516 16.77 -3.11 -53.42
CA ALA A 516 17.28 -3.14 -52.07
C ALA A 516 18.72 -2.63 -51.93
N GLU A 517 19.58 -2.91 -52.93
CA GLU A 517 20.97 -2.41 -53.01
C GLU A 517 21.02 -0.90 -53.22
N GLN A 518 20.15 -0.34 -54.04
CA GLN A 518 20.07 1.11 -54.27
C GLN A 518 19.58 1.85 -53.02
N ARG A 519 18.61 1.31 -52.29
CA ARG A 519 18.12 1.85 -51.02
C ARG A 519 19.21 1.80 -49.95
N MET A 520 19.98 0.70 -49.90
CA MET A 520 21.11 0.55 -48.95
C MET A 520 22.31 1.47 -49.31
N ALA A 521 22.51 1.73 -50.61
CA ALA A 521 23.50 2.71 -51.04
C ALA A 521 23.08 4.15 -50.65
N MET A 522 21.80 4.48 -50.83
CA MET A 522 21.24 5.80 -50.43
C MET A 522 21.30 6.02 -48.93
N SER A 523 21.08 5.00 -48.10
CA SER A 523 21.12 5.13 -46.63
C SER A 523 22.51 5.40 -46.07
N LYS A 524 23.57 5.24 -46.87
CA LYS A 524 24.96 5.51 -46.53
C LYS A 524 25.45 6.90 -46.99
N LEU A 525 24.61 7.61 -47.74
CA LEU A 525 24.94 8.95 -48.25
C LEU A 525 24.59 9.99 -47.21
N SER A 526 25.44 11.00 -47.09
CA SER A 526 25.13 12.19 -46.28
C SER A 526 23.92 12.93 -46.89
N SER A 527 23.27 13.75 -46.08
CA SER A 527 22.13 14.58 -46.55
C SER A 527 22.49 15.48 -47.74
N GLU A 528 23.77 15.93 -47.83
CA GLU A 528 24.30 16.74 -48.93
C GLU A 528 24.47 15.90 -50.22
N GLU A 529 24.95 14.67 -50.10
CA GLU A 529 25.09 13.74 -51.24
C GLU A 529 23.76 13.30 -51.79
N ILE A 530 22.77 13.06 -50.92
CA ILE A 530 21.37 12.77 -51.31
C ILE A 530 20.78 13.96 -52.06
N ALA A 531 21.02 15.19 -51.58
CA ALA A 531 20.55 16.41 -52.21
C ALA A 531 21.12 16.59 -53.63
N GLN A 532 22.45 16.43 -53.78
CA GLN A 532 23.11 16.50 -55.11
C GLN A 532 22.63 15.42 -56.06
N MET A 533 22.38 14.21 -55.56
CA MET A 533 21.88 13.11 -56.39
C MET A 533 20.45 13.35 -56.83
N MET A 534 19.58 13.91 -55.99
CA MET A 534 18.22 14.29 -56.34
C MET A 534 18.17 15.46 -57.32
N GLU A 535 19.04 16.45 -57.17
CA GLU A 535 19.18 17.58 -58.12
C GLU A 535 19.62 17.10 -59.50
N THR A 536 20.62 16.18 -59.54
CA THR A 536 21.10 15.57 -60.79
C THR A 536 20.00 14.69 -61.44
N TYR A 537 19.19 14.01 -60.66
CA TYR A 537 18.10 13.17 -61.19
C TYR A 537 16.95 14.01 -61.73
N SER A 538 16.60 15.12 -61.09
CA SER A 538 15.59 16.06 -61.55
C SER A 538 16.03 16.80 -62.82
N ALA A 539 17.32 17.14 -62.94
CA ALA A 539 17.88 17.78 -64.13
C ALA A 539 17.98 16.87 -65.36
N ASN A 540 17.99 15.54 -65.15
CA ASN A 540 17.98 14.56 -66.26
C ASN A 540 16.57 14.08 -66.67
N LYS A 541 15.50 14.60 -66.06
CA LYS A 541 14.12 14.23 -66.36
C LYS A 541 13.44 15.17 -67.41
N ASP A 542 14.14 16.24 -67.82
CA ASP A 542 13.80 17.10 -68.95
C ASP A 542 14.66 16.62 -70.17
#